data_8be93358a347a756605f68bd7f95dda4
#
_entry.id   8be93358a347a756605f68bd7f95dda4
#
_cell.length_a   1.000
_cell.length_b   1.000
_cell.length_c   1.000
_cell.angle_alpha   90.00
_cell.angle_beta   90.00
_cell.angle_gamma   90.00
#
_symmetry.space_group_name_H-M   'P 1'
#
loop_
_entity.id
_entity.type
_entity.pdbx_description
1 polymer ?
#
loop_
_entity_poly.entity_id
_entity_poly.type
_entity_poly.pdbx_seq_one_letter_code
_entity_poly.pdbx_strand_id
1 'polypeptide(L)'
;HVKPEYIFAGKTGTSQTRSITKEERELKLKQKDLPYERRDHALFIAFAPYKNPRYALSIVIEHGGTGSSAAAPIAKKMIKKVLDRQHLRIKHQPNLFQEV
;
A
#
# COMPACT_ATOMS: atom_id res chain seq x y z
N HIS A 1 -8.37 -14.30 10.24
CA HIS A 1 -9.70 -13.70 10.08
C HIS A 1 -9.66 -12.22 10.43
N VAL A 2 -10.07 -11.38 9.49
CA VAL A 2 -10.05 -9.92 9.66
C VAL A 2 -11.47 -9.43 9.93
N LYS A 3 -11.62 -8.59 10.95
CA LYS A 3 -12.91 -7.98 11.25
C LYS A 3 -13.36 -7.09 10.09
N PRO A 4 -14.66 -7.05 9.76
CA PRO A 4 -15.15 -6.26 8.61
C PRO A 4 -14.70 -4.80 8.63
N GLU A 5 -14.63 -4.17 9.78
CA GLU A 5 -14.20 -2.77 9.90
C GLU A 5 -12.72 -2.56 9.62
N TYR A 6 -11.95 -3.63 9.46
CA TYR A 6 -10.52 -3.58 9.11
C TYR A 6 -10.26 -3.99 7.66
N ILE A 7 -11.30 -4.34 6.91
CA ILE A 7 -11.12 -4.69 5.50
C ILE A 7 -10.86 -3.41 4.69
N PHE A 8 -9.86 -3.46 3.84
CA PHE A 8 -9.54 -2.35 2.96
C PHE A 8 -9.34 -2.83 1.53
N ALA A 9 -9.39 -1.91 0.58
CA ALA A 9 -9.11 -2.19 -0.82
C ALA A 9 -7.87 -1.43 -1.23
N GLY A 10 -7.08 -2.03 -2.09
CA GLY A 10 -5.86 -1.40 -2.56
C GLY A 10 -5.39 -1.98 -3.88
N LYS A 11 -4.43 -1.29 -4.48
CA LYS A 11 -3.83 -1.69 -5.74
C LYS A 11 -2.35 -1.40 -5.70
N THR A 12 -1.58 -2.42 -6.06
CA THR A 12 -0.12 -2.29 -6.18
C THR A 12 0.24 -1.71 -7.54
N GLY A 13 1.39 -1.09 -7.62
CA GLY A 13 1.94 -0.60 -8.86
C GLY A 13 3.45 -0.61 -8.80
N THR A 14 4.06 -0.48 -9.95
CA THR A 14 5.51 -0.42 -10.09
C THR A 14 5.84 0.64 -11.13
N SER A 15 6.67 1.60 -10.74
CA SER A 15 7.11 2.65 -11.65
C SER A 15 8.52 2.35 -12.12
N GLN A 16 8.68 2.14 -13.41
CA GLN A 16 9.99 1.84 -13.99
C GLN A 16 10.91 3.05 -13.91
N THR A 17 12.13 2.79 -13.46
CA THR A 17 13.16 3.84 -13.38
C THR A 17 14.03 3.88 -14.63
N ARG A 18 13.91 2.87 -15.49
CA ARG A 18 14.72 2.74 -16.69
C ARG A 18 14.01 1.87 -17.72
N SER A 19 14.48 1.94 -18.96
CA SER A 19 13.99 1.04 -20.00
C SER A 19 14.56 -0.36 -19.79
N ILE A 20 13.72 -1.36 -20.00
CA ILE A 20 14.16 -2.75 -19.93
C ILE A 20 14.67 -3.16 -21.30
N THR A 21 15.91 -3.62 -21.40
CA THR A 21 16.47 -4.10 -22.65
C THR A 21 15.92 -5.48 -22.99
N LYS A 22 16.08 -5.86 -24.29
CA LYS A 22 15.66 -7.18 -24.73
C LYS A 22 16.41 -8.28 -23.98
N GLU A 23 17.71 -8.09 -23.79
CA GLU A 23 18.57 -9.05 -23.08
C GLU A 23 18.12 -9.21 -21.64
N GLU A 24 17.75 -8.12 -20.97
CA GLU A 24 17.28 -8.17 -19.59
C GLU A 24 15.97 -8.94 -19.48
N ARG A 25 15.07 -8.78 -20.45
CA ARG A 25 13.83 -9.56 -20.51
C ARG A 25 14.07 -11.04 -20.67
N GLU A 26 15.01 -11.39 -21.54
CA GLU A 26 15.37 -12.79 -21.80
C GLU A 26 15.97 -13.44 -20.56
N LEU A 27 16.76 -12.68 -19.79
CA LEU A 27 17.36 -13.16 -18.54
C LEU A 27 16.37 -13.24 -17.40
N LYS A 28 15.20 -12.61 -17.53
CA LYS A 28 14.15 -12.60 -16.50
C LYS A 28 14.68 -12.17 -15.14
N LEU A 29 15.47 -11.10 -15.13
CA LEU A 29 16.05 -10.58 -13.90
C LEU A 29 14.96 -10.10 -12.93
N LYS A 30 15.11 -10.48 -11.67
CA LYS A 30 14.24 -10.03 -10.59
C LYS A 30 14.78 -8.73 -10.02
N GLN A 31 13.91 -7.94 -9.38
CA GLN A 31 14.32 -6.67 -8.79
C GLN A 31 15.48 -6.83 -7.81
N LYS A 32 15.47 -7.89 -7.01
CA LYS A 32 16.56 -8.14 -6.06
C LYS A 32 17.91 -8.38 -6.71
N ASP A 33 17.90 -8.75 -7.99
CA ASP A 33 19.14 -9.03 -8.75
C ASP A 33 19.74 -7.77 -9.37
N LEU A 34 19.05 -6.62 -9.21
CA LEU A 34 19.50 -5.34 -9.76
C LEU A 34 20.18 -4.49 -8.69
N PRO A 35 21.14 -3.63 -9.07
CA PRO A 35 21.63 -2.61 -8.15
C PRO A 35 20.49 -1.74 -7.65
N TYR A 36 20.62 -1.22 -6.45
CA TYR A 36 19.57 -0.44 -5.81
C TYR A 36 19.01 0.68 -6.72
N GLU A 37 19.90 1.48 -7.31
CA GLU A 37 19.48 2.63 -8.13
C GLU A 37 18.83 2.23 -9.45
N ARG A 38 18.89 0.96 -9.82
CA ARG A 38 18.23 0.45 -11.03
C ARG A 38 16.91 -0.26 -10.73
N ARG A 39 16.59 -0.44 -9.46
CA ARG A 39 15.32 -1.05 -9.08
C ARG A 39 14.18 -0.07 -9.30
N ASP A 40 13.02 -0.61 -9.64
CA ASP A 40 11.83 0.18 -9.86
C ASP A 40 11.27 0.71 -8.53
N HIS A 41 10.46 1.75 -8.60
CA HIS A 41 9.76 2.26 -7.43
C HIS A 41 8.54 1.41 -7.15
N ALA A 42 8.35 1.02 -5.91
CA ALA A 42 7.18 0.27 -5.48
C ALA A 42 6.09 1.25 -5.05
N LEU A 43 4.87 1.01 -5.54
CA LEU A 43 3.73 1.89 -5.30
C LEU A 43 2.56 1.08 -4.73
N PHE A 44 1.79 1.73 -3.87
CA PHE A 44 0.55 1.16 -3.38
C PHE A 44 -0.43 2.27 -3.04
N ILE A 45 -1.66 2.13 -3.49
CA ILE A 45 -2.76 3.02 -3.10
C ILE A 45 -3.84 2.18 -2.44
N ALA A 46 -4.54 2.78 -1.47
CA ALA A 46 -5.57 2.05 -0.74
C ALA A 46 -6.61 3.01 -0.18
N PHE A 47 -7.78 2.47 0.11
CA PHE A 47 -8.77 3.17 0.90
C PHE A 47 -9.35 2.21 1.94
N ALA A 48 -9.78 2.75 3.06
CA ALA A 48 -10.28 1.97 4.19
C ALA A 48 -11.27 2.78 5.03
N PRO A 49 -12.24 2.13 5.69
CA PRO A 49 -12.63 0.73 5.50
C PRO A 49 -13.25 0.48 4.12
N TYR A 50 -13.31 -0.74 3.68
CA TYR A 50 -13.86 -1.07 2.35
C TYR A 50 -15.32 -0.61 2.21
N LYS A 51 -16.12 -0.89 3.24
CA LYS A 51 -17.51 -0.39 3.31
C LYS A 51 -17.50 0.94 4.03
N ASN A 52 -17.88 2.02 3.62
CA ASN A 52 -17.80 3.36 4.22
C ASN A 52 -16.35 3.86 4.31
N PRO A 53 -15.69 4.06 3.17
CA PRO A 53 -14.32 4.55 3.21
C PRO A 53 -14.20 5.90 3.89
N ARG A 54 -13.23 6.04 4.78
CA ARG A 54 -12.93 7.29 5.48
C ARG A 54 -11.51 7.75 5.26
N TYR A 55 -10.64 6.84 4.84
CA TYR A 55 -9.22 7.15 4.66
C TYR A 55 -8.75 6.63 3.32
N ALA A 56 -7.87 7.39 2.72
CA ALA A 56 -7.13 6.95 1.53
C ALA A 56 -5.66 7.21 1.79
N LEU A 57 -4.80 6.35 1.23
CA LEU A 57 -3.37 6.54 1.34
C LEU A 57 -2.69 6.15 0.05
N SER A 58 -1.51 6.70 -0.15
CA SER A 58 -0.60 6.24 -1.20
C SER A 58 0.78 6.09 -0.59
N ILE A 59 1.49 5.07 -1.05
CA ILE A 59 2.84 4.79 -0.58
C ILE A 59 3.74 4.65 -1.78
N VAL A 60 4.89 5.30 -1.73
CA VAL A 60 5.95 5.16 -2.72
C VAL A 60 7.21 4.76 -1.97
N ILE A 61 7.77 3.61 -2.34
CA ILE A 61 9.06 3.18 -1.81
C ILE A 61 10.04 3.28 -2.96
N GLU A 62 10.88 4.31 -2.92
CA GLU A 62 11.86 4.52 -3.98
C GLU A 62 12.80 3.32 -4.06
N HIS A 63 12.95 2.82 -5.29
CA HIS A 63 13.80 1.66 -5.57
C HIS A 63 13.48 0.44 -4.71
N GLY A 64 12.21 0.34 -4.27
CA GLY A 64 11.78 -0.77 -3.41
C GLY A 64 11.52 -2.07 -4.14
N GLY A 65 11.46 -2.04 -5.46
CA GLY A 65 11.18 -3.20 -6.27
C GLY A 65 9.73 -3.28 -6.68
N THR A 66 8.96 -4.21 -6.12
CA THR A 66 7.57 -4.37 -6.49
C THR A 66 6.63 -3.84 -5.40
N GLY A 67 5.45 -3.37 -5.82
CA GLY A 67 4.46 -2.84 -4.88
C GLY A 67 3.98 -3.88 -3.88
N SER A 68 3.85 -5.14 -4.31
CA SER A 68 3.35 -6.21 -3.45
C SER A 68 4.33 -6.59 -2.35
N SER A 69 5.64 -6.56 -2.63
CA SER A 69 6.64 -6.99 -1.66
C SER A 69 7.14 -5.86 -0.77
N ALA A 70 7.20 -4.63 -1.28
CA ALA A 70 7.76 -3.50 -0.54
C ALA A 70 6.72 -2.56 0.04
N ALA A 71 5.71 -2.18 -0.74
CA ALA A 71 4.76 -1.14 -0.33
C ALA A 71 3.53 -1.69 0.39
N ALA A 72 2.97 -2.80 -0.07
CA ALA A 72 1.74 -3.32 0.50
C ALA A 72 1.83 -3.68 1.99
N PRO A 73 2.91 -4.32 2.48
CA PRO A 73 3.02 -4.62 3.92
C PRO A 73 3.05 -3.37 4.78
N ILE A 74 3.68 -2.29 4.30
CA ILE A 74 3.73 -1.02 5.02
C ILE A 74 2.33 -0.41 5.08
N ALA A 75 1.61 -0.42 3.94
CA ALA A 75 0.26 0.09 3.87
C ALA A 75 -0.67 -0.62 4.86
N LYS A 76 -0.56 -1.95 4.93
CA LYS A 76 -1.36 -2.76 5.84
C LYS A 76 -1.16 -2.34 7.30
N LYS A 77 0.07 -2.12 7.71
CA LYS A 77 0.40 -1.68 9.07
C LYS A 77 -0.15 -0.28 9.35
N MET A 78 -0.02 0.64 8.38
CA MET A 78 -0.51 2.00 8.53
C MET A 78 -2.03 2.04 8.63
N ILE A 79 -2.71 1.29 7.78
CA ILE A 79 -4.17 1.22 7.78
C ILE A 79 -4.67 0.68 9.11
N LYS A 80 -4.07 -0.39 9.61
CA LYS A 80 -4.45 -0.94 10.92
C LYS A 80 -4.33 0.09 12.02
N LYS A 81 -3.23 0.83 12.04
CA LYS A 81 -3.01 1.86 13.05
C LYS A 81 -4.01 2.99 12.97
N VAL A 82 -4.33 3.44 11.77
CA VAL A 82 -5.32 4.50 11.55
C VAL A 82 -6.70 4.05 12.00
N LEU A 83 -7.09 2.82 11.65
CA LEU A 83 -8.39 2.28 12.03
C LEU A 83 -8.50 2.02 13.54
N ASP A 84 -7.42 1.58 14.18
CA ASP A 84 -7.38 1.46 15.63
C ASP A 84 -7.66 2.81 16.29
N ARG A 85 -7.05 3.89 15.79
CA ARG A 85 -7.29 5.23 16.29
C ARG A 85 -8.73 5.68 16.06
N GLN A 86 -9.31 5.34 14.90
CA GLN A 86 -10.70 5.65 14.61
C GLN A 86 -11.63 4.98 15.62
N HIS A 87 -11.40 3.72 15.94
CA HIS A 87 -12.19 2.99 16.92
C HIS A 87 -12.13 3.67 18.30
N LEU A 88 -10.98 4.13 18.71
CA LEU A 88 -10.83 4.85 19.98
C LEU A 88 -11.60 6.16 19.97
N ARG A 89 -11.57 6.91 18.87
CA ARG A 89 -12.33 8.16 18.75
C ARG A 89 -13.82 7.93 18.83
N ILE A 90 -14.31 6.92 18.11
CA ILE A 90 -15.74 6.58 18.12
C ILE A 90 -16.16 6.18 19.53
N LYS A 91 -15.34 5.45 20.25
CA LYS A 91 -15.63 5.01 21.61
C LYS A 91 -15.77 6.19 22.57
N HIS A 92 -14.92 7.22 22.45
CA HIS A 92 -14.90 8.37 23.34
C HIS A 92 -15.75 9.53 22.84
N GLN A 93 -15.99 9.63 21.53
CA GLN A 93 -16.74 10.70 20.89
C GLN A 93 -17.62 10.13 19.77
N PRO A 94 -18.63 9.34 20.13
CA PRO A 94 -19.41 8.58 19.14
C PRO A 94 -20.10 9.43 18.07
N ASN A 95 -20.38 10.72 18.35
CA ASN A 95 -21.04 11.59 17.39
C ASN A 95 -20.10 12.16 16.33
N LEU A 96 -18.79 12.00 16.50
CA LEU A 96 -17.80 12.60 15.61
C LEU A 96 -17.84 12.01 14.21
N PHE A 97 -18.19 10.73 14.10
CA PHE A 97 -18.18 10.00 12.83
C PHE A 97 -19.58 9.50 12.44
N GLN A 98 -20.61 10.20 12.83
CA GLN A 98 -21.96 9.83 12.41
C GLN A 98 -22.11 9.98 10.90
N GLU A 99 -22.82 9.02 10.29
CA GLU A 99 -23.17 9.13 8.88
C GLU A 99 -24.27 10.18 8.70
N VAL A 100 -24.16 10.89 7.62
CA VAL A 100 -25.14 11.92 7.24
C VAL A 100 -26.20 11.34 6.34
#